data_8372022f4868348d16b16779ed7b3ff4
#
_entry.id   8372022f4868348d16b16779ed7b3ff4
#
_cell.length_a   1.000
_cell.length_b   1.000
_cell.length_c   1.000
_cell.angle_alpha   90.00
_cell.angle_beta   90.00
_cell.angle_gamma   90.00
#
_symmetry.space_group_name_H-M   'P 1'
#
loop_
_entity.id
_entity.type
_entity.pdbx_description
1 polymer ?
#
loop_
_entity_poly.entity_id
_entity_poly.type
_entity_poly.pdbx_seq_one_letter_code
_entity_poly.pdbx_strand_id
1 'polypeptide(L)'
;MTKDNNKVLPKGITQAEFDKAMDEFRTLLGKENVLVEEAQLKPYNKTMMPVDDAEHAPSAAITATTVEQVQGVVAICNKYKIPVWTISTGRNFGYGSAAPHQRGQIILDLKKMNKILHIDADLGTALVEPGVTYQQLYDHLEENNIPLMLSFSAPSTIAGPLGNTMDRGVGYTPYGEHFLMQCGMELVLANGEVYRTGMGGVKGDKAWQVFKWGYGPTLDGMFTQANYGICTKMGFWLMPKPPVIKPFEIQFDEESDISDIVDFIRPLRISQVIPNSVVIAGVLWEASTAGVRRSDYTTEPGATSDAILKQIQKDKKLGAWNVYCALYGTKEQVEVNWNIVTGALKQLGKGRMITEEEAGGTEPFAYRAKLMSGIPNLREFGLYNWRGGGGSMWFAPVSQAKGNECDKQKSLAKTILNKHGLDYVGEFIVGWRDMHHVIDVLYDRTDPEEVKRADACFAELLDEFEKAGYAVYRVNTRYMDRVADSYGPVKRRLEHTLKRALDPNNILAPGKSGIDLDTFKDW
;
A
#
# COMPACT_ATOMS: atom_id res chain seq x y z
N MET A 1 15.98 -45.38 1.55
CA MET A 1 15.48 -44.29 2.39
C MET A 1 14.86 -43.27 1.44
N THR A 2 13.57 -43.36 1.25
CA THR A 2 12.79 -42.40 0.43
C THR A 2 12.85 -41.06 1.14
N LYS A 3 13.45 -40.05 0.50
CA LYS A 3 13.26 -38.66 0.89
C LYS A 3 11.77 -38.38 0.76
N ASP A 4 11.07 -38.27 1.88
CA ASP A 4 9.75 -37.66 1.92
C ASP A 4 9.90 -36.23 1.36
N ASN A 5 9.58 -36.10 0.08
CA ASN A 5 9.44 -34.80 -0.56
C ASN A 5 8.17 -34.17 0.00
N ASN A 6 8.29 -33.44 1.09
CA ASN A 6 7.22 -32.64 1.66
C ASN A 6 6.95 -31.43 0.75
N LYS A 7 6.57 -31.71 -0.50
CA LYS A 7 6.18 -30.67 -1.44
C LYS A 7 4.90 -30.00 -0.94
N VAL A 8 4.90 -28.67 -0.89
CA VAL A 8 3.70 -27.89 -0.63
C VAL A 8 2.76 -28.04 -1.82
N LEU A 9 1.54 -28.50 -1.58
CA LEU A 9 0.50 -28.64 -2.61
C LEU A 9 -0.69 -27.76 -2.31
N PRO A 10 -1.47 -27.33 -3.33
CA PRO A 10 -2.76 -26.71 -3.12
C PRO A 10 -3.71 -27.66 -2.38
N LYS A 11 -4.59 -27.11 -1.55
CA LYS A 11 -5.57 -27.89 -0.79
C LYS A 11 -6.43 -28.78 -1.70
N GLY A 12 -6.48 -30.07 -1.39
CA GLY A 12 -7.32 -31.04 -2.11
C GLY A 12 -6.77 -31.51 -3.46
N ILE A 13 -5.54 -31.11 -3.85
CA ILE A 13 -4.91 -31.48 -5.10
C ILE A 13 -3.87 -32.57 -4.86
N THR A 14 -3.93 -33.65 -5.63
CA THR A 14 -2.93 -34.73 -5.58
C THR A 14 -1.65 -34.33 -6.31
N GLN A 15 -0.51 -34.95 -5.97
CA GLN A 15 0.76 -34.74 -6.66
C GLN A 15 0.65 -34.97 -8.18
N ALA A 16 -0.08 -36.02 -8.58
CA ALA A 16 -0.24 -36.38 -9.99
C ALA A 16 -1.06 -35.33 -10.78
N GLU A 17 -2.07 -34.73 -10.16
CA GLU A 17 -2.84 -33.64 -10.76
C GLU A 17 -2.01 -32.36 -10.83
N PHE A 18 -1.28 -32.06 -9.77
CA PHE A 18 -0.36 -30.93 -9.73
C PHE A 18 0.71 -31.02 -10.82
N ASP A 19 1.36 -32.18 -10.97
CA ASP A 19 2.41 -32.39 -11.99
C ASP A 19 1.85 -32.20 -13.40
N LYS A 20 0.65 -32.72 -13.70
CA LYS A 20 -0.05 -32.50 -14.98
C LYS A 20 -0.33 -31.01 -15.23
N ALA A 21 -0.82 -30.30 -14.21
CA ALA A 21 -1.06 -28.86 -14.32
C ALA A 21 0.24 -28.09 -14.58
N MET A 22 1.33 -28.45 -13.89
CA MET A 22 2.65 -27.83 -14.13
C MET A 22 3.16 -28.07 -15.55
N ASP A 23 2.92 -29.23 -16.15
CA ASP A 23 3.30 -29.51 -17.53
C ASP A 23 2.46 -28.69 -18.53
N GLU A 24 1.17 -28.50 -18.27
CA GLU A 24 0.34 -27.59 -19.07
C GLU A 24 0.78 -26.12 -18.93
N PHE A 25 1.14 -25.68 -17.72
CA PHE A 25 1.71 -24.34 -17.54
C PHE A 25 3.06 -24.19 -18.27
N ARG A 26 3.93 -25.19 -18.23
CA ARG A 26 5.20 -25.16 -18.98
C ARG A 26 4.98 -25.09 -20.50
N THR A 27 3.96 -25.76 -21.00
CA THR A 27 3.57 -25.69 -22.41
C THR A 27 3.05 -24.31 -22.81
N LEU A 28 2.26 -23.69 -21.93
CA LEU A 28 1.65 -22.38 -22.17
C LEU A 28 2.64 -21.22 -22.01
N LEU A 29 3.46 -21.27 -20.97
CA LEU A 29 4.26 -20.12 -20.50
C LEU A 29 5.75 -20.24 -20.85
N GLY A 30 6.24 -21.44 -21.18
CA GLY A 30 7.67 -21.77 -21.25
C GLY A 30 8.20 -22.29 -19.91
N LYS A 31 9.15 -23.20 -19.97
CA LYS A 31 9.68 -23.89 -18.76
C LYS A 31 10.32 -22.93 -17.75
N GLU A 32 10.98 -21.91 -18.23
CA GLU A 32 11.67 -20.88 -17.45
C GLU A 32 10.71 -19.97 -16.66
N ASN A 33 9.43 -19.99 -17.01
CA ASN A 33 8.37 -19.20 -16.36
C ASN A 33 7.54 -20.03 -15.38
N VAL A 34 7.93 -21.27 -15.08
CA VAL A 34 7.23 -22.17 -14.13
C VAL A 34 8.24 -22.68 -13.09
N LEU A 35 8.19 -22.08 -11.90
CA LEU A 35 9.09 -22.36 -10.79
C LEU A 35 8.40 -23.30 -9.79
N VAL A 36 9.03 -24.40 -9.44
CA VAL A 36 8.50 -25.41 -8.50
C VAL A 36 9.51 -25.83 -7.42
N GLU A 37 10.77 -25.43 -7.56
CA GLU A 37 11.82 -25.78 -6.61
C GLU A 37 11.79 -24.83 -5.41
N GLU A 38 11.93 -25.36 -4.21
CA GLU A 38 11.87 -24.59 -2.95
C GLU A 38 12.80 -23.37 -2.96
N ALA A 39 14.03 -23.52 -3.43
CA ALA A 39 14.98 -22.42 -3.49
C ALA A 39 14.51 -21.26 -4.40
N GLN A 40 13.77 -21.57 -5.49
CA GLN A 40 13.20 -20.60 -6.39
C GLN A 40 11.97 -19.91 -5.81
N LEU A 41 11.26 -20.58 -4.89
CA LEU A 41 10.04 -20.08 -4.26
C LEU A 41 10.30 -19.22 -3.02
N LYS A 42 11.49 -19.29 -2.42
CA LYS A 42 11.86 -18.47 -1.24
C LYS A 42 11.54 -16.97 -1.37
N PRO A 43 11.78 -16.29 -2.51
CA PRO A 43 11.43 -14.87 -2.66
C PRO A 43 9.93 -14.58 -2.57
N TYR A 44 9.09 -15.59 -2.83
CA TYR A 44 7.63 -15.45 -2.84
C TYR A 44 6.97 -15.76 -1.50
N ASN A 45 7.62 -16.48 -0.58
CA ASN A 45 7.06 -16.76 0.74
C ASN A 45 7.64 -15.89 1.85
N LYS A 46 8.68 -15.11 1.55
CA LYS A 46 9.30 -14.21 2.53
C LYS A 46 8.35 -13.08 2.91
N THR A 47 7.96 -13.06 4.19
CA THR A 47 7.09 -12.03 4.75
C THR A 47 7.83 -11.20 5.82
N MET A 48 7.22 -10.08 6.23
CA MET A 48 7.65 -9.30 7.38
C MET A 48 6.74 -9.55 8.59
N MET A 49 5.76 -10.44 8.46
CA MET A 49 4.73 -10.74 9.46
C MET A 49 5.26 -11.64 10.60
N PRO A 50 4.58 -11.68 11.76
CA PRO A 50 4.97 -12.48 12.93
C PRO A 50 4.56 -13.95 12.80
N VAL A 51 4.88 -14.55 11.67
CA VAL A 51 4.58 -15.96 11.33
C VAL A 51 5.80 -16.63 10.71
N ASP A 52 5.81 -17.96 10.73
CA ASP A 52 6.78 -18.71 9.92
C ASP A 52 6.47 -18.48 8.43
N ASP A 53 7.49 -18.15 7.65
CA ASP A 53 7.33 -17.95 6.20
C ASP A 53 6.74 -19.20 5.50
N ALA A 54 6.91 -20.40 6.09
CA ALA A 54 6.31 -21.64 5.59
C ALA A 54 4.78 -21.68 5.67
N GLU A 55 4.15 -20.89 6.53
CA GLU A 55 2.67 -20.80 6.62
C GLU A 55 2.07 -20.20 5.34
N HIS A 56 2.83 -19.40 4.62
CA HIS A 56 2.45 -18.75 3.38
C HIS A 56 3.23 -19.29 2.16
N ALA A 57 3.81 -20.51 2.27
CA ALA A 57 4.60 -21.07 1.18
C ALA A 57 3.72 -21.41 -0.04
N PRO A 58 4.03 -20.88 -1.23
CA PRO A 58 3.34 -21.27 -2.46
C PRO A 58 3.77 -22.66 -2.93
N SER A 59 2.92 -23.34 -3.71
CA SER A 59 3.25 -24.60 -4.35
C SER A 59 4.06 -24.44 -5.63
N ALA A 60 3.89 -23.31 -6.32
CA ALA A 60 4.62 -22.91 -7.51
C ALA A 60 4.55 -21.39 -7.70
N ALA A 61 5.42 -20.85 -8.56
CA ALA A 61 5.27 -19.51 -9.09
C ALA A 61 5.35 -19.55 -10.62
N ILE A 62 4.38 -18.92 -11.28
CA ILE A 62 4.28 -18.88 -12.74
C ILE A 62 4.25 -17.42 -13.20
N THR A 63 4.86 -17.15 -14.35
CA THR A 63 4.98 -15.80 -14.90
C THR A 63 4.32 -15.73 -16.28
N ALA A 64 3.32 -14.85 -16.42
CA ALA A 64 2.69 -14.52 -17.69
C ALA A 64 3.29 -13.24 -18.29
N THR A 65 3.26 -13.12 -19.60
CA THR A 65 3.76 -11.96 -20.37
C THR A 65 2.72 -11.33 -21.27
N THR A 66 1.58 -12.00 -21.47
CA THR A 66 0.46 -11.50 -22.29
C THR A 66 -0.90 -11.80 -21.65
N VAL A 67 -1.93 -11.10 -22.10
CA VAL A 67 -3.31 -11.32 -21.65
C VAL A 67 -3.80 -12.73 -22.00
N GLU A 68 -3.45 -13.23 -23.18
CA GLU A 68 -3.79 -14.57 -23.64
C GLU A 68 -3.16 -15.66 -22.76
N GLN A 69 -1.94 -15.43 -22.28
CA GLN A 69 -1.33 -16.33 -21.31
C GLN A 69 -2.05 -16.31 -19.97
N VAL A 70 -2.51 -15.15 -19.49
CA VAL A 70 -3.34 -15.04 -18.27
C VAL A 70 -4.66 -15.79 -18.45
N GLN A 71 -5.32 -15.67 -19.61
CA GLN A 71 -6.52 -16.44 -19.94
C GLN A 71 -6.27 -17.95 -19.91
N GLY A 72 -5.14 -18.40 -20.50
CA GLY A 72 -4.70 -19.80 -20.46
C GLY A 72 -4.41 -20.30 -19.04
N VAL A 73 -3.78 -19.48 -18.20
CA VAL A 73 -3.57 -19.78 -16.78
C VAL A 73 -4.91 -20.00 -16.07
N VAL A 74 -5.86 -19.10 -16.25
CA VAL A 74 -7.22 -19.23 -15.66
C VAL A 74 -7.91 -20.51 -16.13
N ALA A 75 -7.79 -20.88 -17.41
CA ALA A 75 -8.36 -22.12 -17.94
C ALA A 75 -7.75 -23.37 -17.28
N ILE A 76 -6.42 -23.42 -17.10
CA ILE A 76 -5.74 -24.52 -16.42
C ILE A 76 -6.13 -24.56 -14.94
N CYS A 77 -6.17 -23.41 -14.26
CA CYS A 77 -6.62 -23.31 -12.88
C CYS A 77 -8.04 -23.87 -12.70
N ASN A 78 -8.97 -23.54 -13.60
CA ASN A 78 -10.34 -24.07 -13.59
C ASN A 78 -10.37 -25.58 -13.81
N LYS A 79 -9.58 -26.11 -14.75
CA LYS A 79 -9.52 -27.53 -15.08
C LYS A 79 -9.09 -28.38 -13.90
N TYR A 80 -8.08 -27.93 -13.16
CA TYR A 80 -7.48 -28.66 -12.05
C TYR A 80 -7.95 -28.20 -10.66
N LYS A 81 -8.80 -27.16 -10.57
CA LYS A 81 -9.24 -26.54 -9.31
C LYS A 81 -8.08 -26.01 -8.47
N ILE A 82 -7.04 -25.49 -9.12
CA ILE A 82 -5.85 -24.96 -8.47
C ILE A 82 -6.02 -23.47 -8.22
N PRO A 83 -5.95 -22.99 -6.95
CA PRO A 83 -6.05 -21.58 -6.65
C PRO A 83 -4.77 -20.82 -7.00
N VAL A 84 -4.94 -19.61 -7.54
CA VAL A 84 -3.85 -18.73 -7.94
C VAL A 84 -3.90 -17.40 -7.20
N TRP A 85 -2.76 -16.98 -6.62
CA TRP A 85 -2.55 -15.69 -5.98
C TRP A 85 -1.81 -14.75 -6.93
N THR A 86 -2.46 -13.69 -7.39
CA THR A 86 -1.88 -12.77 -8.37
C THR A 86 -1.10 -11.65 -7.70
N ILE A 87 0.10 -11.39 -8.21
CA ILE A 87 0.91 -10.23 -7.81
C ILE A 87 1.33 -9.42 -9.05
N SER A 88 1.48 -8.12 -8.87
CA SER A 88 2.09 -7.22 -9.87
C SER A 88 3.61 -7.23 -9.70
N THR A 89 4.18 -6.33 -8.86
CA THR A 89 5.61 -6.33 -8.54
C THR A 89 5.96 -7.10 -7.26
N GLY A 90 4.97 -7.54 -6.47
CA GLY A 90 5.16 -8.31 -5.23
C GLY A 90 5.81 -7.53 -4.09
N ARG A 91 5.66 -6.19 -4.07
CA ARG A 91 6.30 -5.28 -3.09
C ARG A 91 5.33 -4.73 -2.05
N ASN A 92 4.40 -5.55 -1.59
CA ASN A 92 3.41 -5.20 -0.58
C ASN A 92 3.98 -5.40 0.84
N PHE A 93 5.09 -4.72 1.14
CA PHE A 93 5.83 -4.85 2.40
C PHE A 93 4.94 -4.52 3.61
N GLY A 94 5.11 -5.27 4.72
CA GLY A 94 4.28 -5.14 5.92
C GLY A 94 2.83 -5.62 5.78
N TYR A 95 2.40 -6.01 4.55
CA TYR A 95 1.07 -6.54 4.27
C TYR A 95 1.07 -7.99 3.75
N GLY A 96 2.21 -8.67 3.76
CA GLY A 96 2.40 -10.04 3.28
C GLY A 96 3.31 -10.15 2.06
N SER A 97 3.85 -9.04 1.54
CA SER A 97 4.76 -9.01 0.40
C SER A 97 4.19 -9.71 -0.84
N ALA A 98 4.87 -10.72 -1.39
CA ALA A 98 4.41 -11.53 -2.52
C ALA A 98 3.68 -12.81 -2.09
N ALA A 99 3.68 -13.13 -0.79
CA ALA A 99 3.21 -14.39 -0.27
C ALA A 99 1.68 -14.53 -0.38
N PRO A 100 1.17 -15.72 -0.70
CA PRO A 100 -0.26 -15.95 -0.80
C PRO A 100 -0.91 -15.96 0.59
N HIS A 101 -2.22 -15.71 0.65
CA HIS A 101 -2.99 -15.81 1.89
C HIS A 101 -2.99 -17.25 2.43
N GLN A 102 -3.22 -18.22 1.58
CA GLN A 102 -3.26 -19.64 1.96
C GLN A 102 -2.05 -20.39 1.44
N ARG A 103 -1.48 -21.25 2.30
CA ARG A 103 -0.40 -22.18 1.94
C ARG A 103 -0.82 -23.04 0.73
N GLY A 104 0.06 -23.14 -0.24
CA GLY A 104 -0.12 -23.99 -1.41
C GLY A 104 -0.77 -23.30 -2.63
N GLN A 105 -1.29 -22.08 -2.51
CA GLN A 105 -1.73 -21.35 -3.70
C GLN A 105 -0.55 -21.12 -4.65
N ILE A 106 -0.80 -21.14 -5.96
CA ILE A 106 0.21 -20.81 -6.97
C ILE A 106 0.32 -19.28 -7.06
N ILE A 107 1.54 -18.76 -7.13
CA ILE A 107 1.76 -17.35 -7.46
C ILE A 107 1.63 -17.14 -8.97
N LEU A 108 0.78 -16.22 -9.40
CA LEU A 108 0.80 -15.65 -10.74
C LEU A 108 1.54 -14.30 -10.67
N ASP A 109 2.78 -14.32 -11.13
CA ASP A 109 3.64 -13.15 -11.15
C ASP A 109 3.52 -12.42 -12.49
N LEU A 110 2.97 -11.21 -12.47
CA LEU A 110 2.74 -10.37 -13.65
C LEU A 110 3.87 -9.37 -13.91
N LYS A 111 4.99 -9.45 -13.19
CA LYS A 111 6.09 -8.46 -13.32
C LYS A 111 6.67 -8.34 -14.72
N LYS A 112 6.55 -9.37 -15.57
CA LYS A 112 7.00 -9.33 -16.97
C LYS A 112 5.99 -8.70 -17.94
N MET A 113 4.75 -8.45 -17.49
CA MET A 113 3.81 -7.58 -18.17
C MET A 113 4.10 -6.14 -17.74
N ASN A 114 5.13 -5.52 -18.31
CA ASN A 114 5.71 -4.26 -17.84
C ASN A 114 5.80 -3.17 -18.90
N LYS A 115 4.88 -3.17 -19.85
CA LYS A 115 4.83 -2.14 -20.90
C LYS A 115 4.03 -0.93 -20.46
N ILE A 116 4.58 0.25 -20.71
CA ILE A 116 3.83 1.50 -20.77
C ILE A 116 3.16 1.52 -22.14
N LEU A 117 1.85 1.29 -22.18
CA LEU A 117 1.11 1.05 -23.42
C LEU A 117 0.77 2.33 -24.16
N HIS A 118 0.47 3.40 -23.42
CA HIS A 118 0.13 4.69 -23.96
C HIS A 118 0.33 5.79 -22.92
N ILE A 119 0.78 6.95 -23.36
CA ILE A 119 0.74 8.22 -22.61
C ILE A 119 0.19 9.28 -23.53
N ASP A 120 -0.83 9.98 -23.06
CA ASP A 120 -1.34 11.19 -23.71
C ASP A 120 -0.94 12.39 -22.86
N ALA A 121 0.00 13.19 -23.38
CA ALA A 121 0.55 14.33 -22.68
C ALA A 121 -0.45 15.50 -22.57
N ASP A 122 -1.34 15.65 -23.55
CA ASP A 122 -2.33 16.73 -23.59
C ASP A 122 -3.45 16.50 -22.58
N LEU A 123 -3.86 15.22 -22.43
CA LEU A 123 -4.92 14.81 -21.49
C LEU A 123 -4.37 14.38 -20.13
N GLY A 124 -3.05 14.25 -19.98
CA GLY A 124 -2.43 13.80 -18.74
C GLY A 124 -2.85 12.38 -18.37
N THR A 125 -2.87 11.43 -19.32
CA THR A 125 -3.25 10.05 -19.06
C THR A 125 -2.14 9.07 -19.40
N ALA A 126 -2.10 7.95 -18.67
CA ALA A 126 -1.22 6.81 -18.96
C ALA A 126 -2.00 5.50 -18.86
N LEU A 127 -1.71 4.55 -19.76
CA LEU A 127 -2.19 3.16 -19.72
C LEU A 127 -1.00 2.24 -19.54
N VAL A 128 -1.00 1.42 -18.48
CA VAL A 128 0.13 0.57 -18.11
C VAL A 128 -0.27 -0.87 -17.84
N GLU A 129 0.68 -1.79 -17.97
CA GLU A 129 0.59 -3.17 -17.55
C GLU A 129 0.99 -3.35 -16.06
N PRO A 130 0.63 -4.48 -15.41
CA PRO A 130 0.80 -4.68 -13.95
C PRO A 130 2.24 -4.61 -13.44
N GLY A 131 3.21 -5.02 -14.25
CA GLY A 131 4.62 -5.06 -13.89
C GLY A 131 5.36 -3.74 -14.03
N VAL A 132 4.72 -2.68 -14.56
CA VAL A 132 5.31 -1.34 -14.64
C VAL A 132 5.56 -0.83 -13.23
N THR A 133 6.80 -0.39 -12.95
CA THR A 133 7.15 0.28 -11.69
C THR A 133 6.97 1.78 -11.79
N TYR A 134 6.84 2.44 -10.65
CA TYR A 134 6.83 3.91 -10.61
C TYR A 134 8.14 4.50 -11.14
N GLN A 135 9.30 3.85 -10.86
CA GLN A 135 10.58 4.29 -11.41
C GLN A 135 10.58 4.25 -12.94
N GLN A 136 10.15 3.12 -13.52
CA GLN A 136 10.08 2.97 -14.96
C GLN A 136 9.19 4.03 -15.62
N LEU A 137 8.05 4.35 -14.99
CA LEU A 137 7.14 5.37 -15.53
C LEU A 137 7.72 6.78 -15.35
N TYR A 138 8.38 7.05 -14.22
CA TYR A 138 9.09 8.31 -13.97
C TYR A 138 10.22 8.53 -15.00
N ASP A 139 11.08 7.54 -15.19
CA ASP A 139 12.20 7.60 -16.15
C ASP A 139 11.68 7.85 -17.57
N HIS A 140 10.59 7.16 -17.96
CA HIS A 140 9.98 7.37 -19.28
C HIS A 140 9.46 8.80 -19.48
N LEU A 141 8.84 9.42 -18.46
CA LEU A 141 8.37 10.81 -18.53
C LEU A 141 9.54 11.78 -18.67
N GLU A 142 10.60 11.62 -17.86
CA GLU A 142 11.77 12.50 -17.88
C GLU A 142 12.58 12.35 -19.18
N GLU A 143 12.86 11.12 -19.63
CA GLU A 143 13.63 10.83 -20.85
C GLU A 143 12.95 11.37 -22.13
N ASN A 144 11.62 11.39 -22.14
CA ASN A 144 10.85 11.90 -23.28
C ASN A 144 10.41 13.35 -23.11
N ASN A 145 10.85 14.04 -22.04
CA ASN A 145 10.48 15.42 -21.73
C ASN A 145 8.95 15.63 -21.67
N ILE A 146 8.20 14.65 -21.16
CA ILE A 146 6.75 14.74 -20.99
C ILE A 146 6.46 15.54 -19.72
N PRO A 147 5.75 16.68 -19.76
CA PRO A 147 5.58 17.58 -18.62
C PRO A 147 4.48 17.10 -17.65
N LEU A 148 4.55 15.83 -17.26
CA LEU A 148 3.65 15.19 -16.31
C LEU A 148 4.42 14.69 -15.09
N MET A 149 3.75 14.56 -13.96
CA MET A 149 4.33 14.02 -12.74
C MET A 149 3.43 12.97 -12.11
N LEU A 150 4.07 12.08 -11.36
CA LEU A 150 3.44 10.95 -10.67
C LEU A 150 3.18 11.26 -9.20
N SER A 151 2.25 10.53 -8.62
CA SER A 151 2.11 10.36 -7.18
C SER A 151 2.61 8.97 -6.78
N PHE A 152 3.42 8.89 -5.73
CA PHE A 152 4.08 7.67 -5.27
C PHE A 152 3.60 7.24 -3.90
N SER A 153 3.68 5.94 -3.63
CA SER A 153 3.70 5.37 -2.28
C SER A 153 5.14 5.14 -1.81
N ALA A 154 5.32 4.76 -0.54
CA ALA A 154 6.63 4.54 0.08
C ALA A 154 7.64 3.71 -0.75
N PRO A 155 7.30 2.52 -1.32
CA PRO A 155 8.25 1.75 -2.12
C PRO A 155 8.38 2.27 -3.57
N SER A 156 8.50 3.57 -3.75
CA SER A 156 8.29 4.25 -5.02
C SER A 156 9.17 3.80 -6.19
N THR A 157 10.39 3.28 -5.96
CA THR A 157 11.22 2.84 -7.08
C THR A 157 10.92 1.41 -7.56
N ILE A 158 10.40 0.55 -6.69
CA ILE A 158 10.24 -0.90 -6.95
C ILE A 158 8.79 -1.38 -6.94
N ALA A 159 7.86 -0.58 -6.44
CA ALA A 159 6.43 -0.86 -6.51
C ALA A 159 5.83 -0.34 -7.82
N GLY A 160 4.66 -0.85 -8.18
CA GLY A 160 3.93 -0.44 -9.37
C GLY A 160 2.65 0.33 -9.04
N PRO A 161 2.27 1.30 -9.89
CA PRO A 161 1.04 2.07 -9.71
C PRO A 161 -0.22 1.20 -9.72
N LEU A 162 -0.29 0.18 -10.59
CA LEU A 162 -1.44 -0.70 -10.68
C LEU A 162 -1.67 -1.46 -9.38
N GLY A 163 -0.64 -2.15 -8.86
CA GLY A 163 -0.77 -2.93 -7.62
C GLY A 163 -1.11 -2.05 -6.41
N ASN A 164 -0.52 -0.87 -6.31
CA ASN A 164 -0.82 0.08 -5.25
C ASN A 164 -2.28 0.56 -5.32
N THR A 165 -2.77 0.90 -6.51
CA THR A 165 -4.15 1.36 -6.73
C THR A 165 -5.17 0.25 -6.44
N MET A 166 -4.88 -1.00 -6.84
CA MET A 166 -5.73 -2.16 -6.54
C MET A 166 -5.91 -2.39 -5.03
N ASP A 167 -4.92 -2.03 -4.21
CA ASP A 167 -5.00 -2.06 -2.75
C ASP A 167 -5.36 -0.69 -2.13
N ARG A 168 -5.84 0.28 -2.93
CA ARG A 168 -6.26 1.63 -2.52
C ARG A 168 -5.19 2.39 -1.75
N GLY A 169 -3.93 2.26 -2.20
CA GLY A 169 -2.83 3.01 -1.62
C GLY A 169 -2.92 4.51 -1.88
N VAL A 170 -2.26 5.28 -1.04
CA VAL A 170 -2.19 6.74 -1.12
C VAL A 170 -0.77 7.22 -1.42
N GLY A 171 -0.64 8.46 -1.89
CA GLY A 171 0.62 9.09 -2.21
C GLY A 171 0.69 10.54 -1.73
N TYR A 172 1.75 11.24 -2.06
CA TYR A 172 2.19 12.48 -1.42
C TYR A 172 1.99 13.76 -2.27
N THR A 173 1.46 13.62 -3.49
CA THR A 173 1.17 14.77 -4.37
C THR A 173 -0.31 15.14 -4.33
N PRO A 174 -0.77 16.20 -5.03
CA PRO A 174 -2.20 16.51 -5.18
C PRO A 174 -3.03 15.36 -5.75
N TYR A 175 -2.43 14.46 -6.55
CA TYR A 175 -3.08 13.25 -7.08
C TYR A 175 -2.85 12.02 -6.19
N GLY A 176 -2.64 12.23 -4.90
CA GLY A 176 -2.31 11.19 -3.90
C GLY A 176 -3.41 10.16 -3.65
N GLU A 177 -4.65 10.44 -3.95
CA GLU A 177 -5.75 9.46 -3.91
C GLU A 177 -5.72 8.59 -5.18
N HIS A 178 -4.85 7.56 -5.20
CA HIS A 178 -4.52 6.82 -6.42
C HIS A 178 -5.73 6.19 -7.08
N PHE A 179 -6.69 5.65 -6.30
CA PHE A 179 -7.91 5.08 -6.88
C PHE A 179 -8.83 6.14 -7.48
N LEU A 180 -8.83 7.37 -6.98
CA LEU A 180 -9.56 8.49 -7.61
C LEU A 180 -8.93 8.89 -8.94
N MET A 181 -7.63 8.67 -9.11
CA MET A 181 -6.90 8.99 -10.34
C MET A 181 -6.88 7.81 -11.33
N GLN A 182 -7.40 6.65 -10.96
CA GLN A 182 -7.58 5.51 -11.87
C GLN A 182 -8.71 5.81 -12.86
N CYS A 183 -8.54 5.44 -14.12
CA CYS A 183 -9.58 5.53 -15.15
C CYS A 183 -9.45 4.41 -16.18
N GLY A 184 -10.34 3.42 -16.07
CA GLY A 184 -10.39 2.25 -16.93
C GLY A 184 -9.43 1.13 -16.50
N MET A 185 -9.98 -0.08 -16.37
CA MET A 185 -9.26 -1.32 -16.11
C MET A 185 -9.58 -2.34 -17.18
N GLU A 186 -8.61 -3.19 -17.51
CA GLU A 186 -8.82 -4.44 -18.23
C GLU A 186 -8.56 -5.61 -17.28
N LEU A 187 -9.48 -6.55 -17.23
CA LEU A 187 -9.44 -7.69 -16.32
C LEU A 187 -9.68 -9.00 -17.09
N VAL A 188 -8.99 -10.06 -16.68
CA VAL A 188 -9.34 -11.43 -17.03
C VAL A 188 -10.20 -11.99 -15.90
N LEU A 189 -11.44 -12.37 -16.21
CA LEU A 189 -12.38 -12.96 -15.26
C LEU A 189 -12.08 -14.46 -15.05
N ALA A 190 -12.69 -15.07 -14.02
CA ALA A 190 -12.46 -16.48 -13.71
C ALA A 190 -12.93 -17.45 -14.81
N ASN A 191 -13.83 -17.03 -15.71
CA ASN A 191 -14.23 -17.80 -16.88
C ASN A 191 -13.29 -17.61 -18.10
N GLY A 192 -12.23 -16.78 -17.96
CA GLY A 192 -11.26 -16.47 -19.01
C GLY A 192 -11.67 -15.33 -19.95
N GLU A 193 -12.85 -14.73 -19.78
CA GLU A 193 -13.25 -13.57 -20.58
C GLU A 193 -12.49 -12.31 -20.17
N VAL A 194 -12.23 -11.44 -21.17
CA VAL A 194 -11.61 -10.13 -20.94
C VAL A 194 -12.72 -9.09 -20.77
N TYR A 195 -12.73 -8.45 -19.62
CA TYR A 195 -13.66 -7.37 -19.30
C TYR A 195 -12.91 -6.04 -19.19
N ARG A 196 -13.48 -4.97 -19.73
CA ARG A 196 -12.97 -3.60 -19.60
C ARG A 196 -14.02 -2.73 -18.93
N THR A 197 -13.62 -2.03 -17.87
CA THR A 197 -14.50 -1.14 -17.13
C THR A 197 -14.75 0.17 -17.85
N GLY A 198 -15.75 0.92 -17.42
CA GLY A 198 -16.10 2.22 -17.96
C GLY A 198 -16.44 2.19 -19.44
N MET A 199 -15.91 3.11 -20.21
CA MET A 199 -16.12 3.22 -21.65
C MET A 199 -15.41 2.13 -22.46
N GLY A 200 -14.48 1.40 -21.86
CA GLY A 200 -13.66 0.36 -22.52
C GLY A 200 -14.44 -0.85 -23.03
N GLY A 201 -15.69 -1.02 -22.62
CA GLY A 201 -16.59 -2.03 -23.15
C GLY A 201 -16.98 -1.81 -24.62
N VAL A 202 -16.88 -0.59 -25.12
CA VAL A 202 -17.16 -0.25 -26.52
C VAL A 202 -15.89 -0.37 -27.35
N LYS A 203 -15.91 -1.21 -28.37
CA LYS A 203 -14.73 -1.44 -29.23
C LYS A 203 -14.29 -0.14 -29.91
N GLY A 204 -13.04 0.25 -29.66
CA GLY A 204 -12.44 1.46 -30.24
C GLY A 204 -12.91 2.77 -29.61
N ASP A 205 -13.54 2.71 -28.42
CA ASP A 205 -13.92 3.89 -27.67
C ASP A 205 -12.69 4.77 -27.36
N LYS A 206 -12.85 6.08 -27.51
CA LYS A 206 -11.79 7.06 -27.32
C LYS A 206 -11.78 7.71 -25.93
N ALA A 207 -12.79 7.37 -25.11
CA ALA A 207 -12.97 7.97 -23.78
C ALA A 207 -12.57 7.03 -22.62
N TRP A 208 -12.04 5.86 -22.90
CA TRP A 208 -11.75 4.83 -21.87
C TRP A 208 -10.85 5.33 -20.73
N GLN A 209 -9.83 6.14 -21.03
CA GLN A 209 -8.94 6.70 -20.01
C GLN A 209 -9.35 8.11 -19.54
N VAL A 210 -10.45 8.68 -20.02
CA VAL A 210 -10.86 10.05 -19.69
C VAL A 210 -12.24 10.14 -19.03
N PHE A 211 -13.10 9.13 -19.19
CA PHE A 211 -14.43 9.07 -18.59
C PHE A 211 -14.63 7.75 -17.84
N LYS A 212 -14.62 7.79 -16.51
CA LYS A 212 -14.62 6.59 -15.64
C LYS A 212 -15.89 5.77 -15.67
N TRP A 213 -17.04 6.42 -15.85
CA TRP A 213 -18.32 5.86 -15.42
C TRP A 213 -18.93 4.87 -16.42
N GLY A 214 -18.70 5.09 -17.72
CA GLY A 214 -19.36 4.29 -18.76
C GLY A 214 -20.88 4.49 -18.76
N TYR A 215 -21.63 3.41 -19.07
CA TYR A 215 -23.07 3.32 -18.99
C TYR A 215 -23.50 2.20 -18.03
N GLY A 216 -24.44 2.50 -17.14
CA GLY A 216 -24.86 1.58 -16.08
C GLY A 216 -23.97 1.67 -14.82
N PRO A 217 -23.97 0.63 -13.97
CA PRO A 217 -23.18 0.63 -12.73
C PRO A 217 -21.67 0.70 -12.98
N THR A 218 -20.97 1.53 -12.22
CA THR A 218 -19.51 1.57 -12.21
C THR A 218 -18.97 0.42 -11.38
N LEU A 219 -18.15 -0.44 -11.98
CA LEU A 219 -17.68 -1.68 -11.35
C LEU A 219 -16.20 -1.64 -10.92
N ASP A 220 -15.45 -0.58 -11.22
CA ASP A 220 -14.01 -0.47 -10.89
C ASP A 220 -13.73 -0.75 -9.42
N GLY A 221 -14.52 -0.17 -8.51
CA GLY A 221 -14.39 -0.38 -7.07
C GLY A 221 -14.62 -1.82 -6.61
N MET A 222 -15.37 -2.61 -7.37
CA MET A 222 -15.67 -4.01 -7.07
C MET A 222 -14.42 -4.91 -7.25
N PHE A 223 -13.50 -4.52 -8.12
CA PHE A 223 -12.28 -5.28 -8.38
C PHE A 223 -11.10 -4.89 -7.50
N THR A 224 -11.16 -3.75 -6.78
CA THR A 224 -10.10 -3.33 -5.84
C THR A 224 -10.25 -4.05 -4.50
N GLN A 225 -9.13 -4.46 -3.91
CA GLN A 225 -9.10 -5.26 -2.66
C GLN A 225 -10.00 -6.51 -2.72
N ALA A 226 -10.18 -7.07 -3.90
CA ALA A 226 -11.05 -8.20 -4.17
C ALA A 226 -10.33 -9.29 -4.97
N ASN A 227 -11.03 -10.38 -5.23
CA ASN A 227 -10.52 -11.54 -5.97
C ASN A 227 -11.52 -12.01 -7.05
N TYR A 228 -12.13 -11.04 -7.75
CA TYR A 228 -13.13 -11.30 -8.78
C TYR A 228 -12.57 -11.28 -10.20
N GLY A 229 -11.32 -10.88 -10.38
CA GLY A 229 -10.65 -10.80 -11.66
C GLY A 229 -9.17 -10.48 -11.53
N ILE A 230 -8.40 -10.73 -12.59
CA ILE A 230 -6.97 -10.44 -12.68
C ILE A 230 -6.78 -9.19 -13.55
N CYS A 231 -6.33 -8.10 -12.97
CA CYS A 231 -6.11 -6.85 -13.68
C CYS A 231 -4.86 -6.92 -14.56
N THR A 232 -5.04 -6.72 -15.87
CA THR A 232 -3.99 -6.80 -16.89
C THR A 232 -3.60 -5.46 -17.48
N LYS A 233 -4.46 -4.45 -17.36
CA LYS A 233 -4.15 -3.06 -17.73
C LYS A 233 -4.90 -2.10 -16.84
N MET A 234 -4.29 -0.93 -16.59
CA MET A 234 -4.95 0.14 -15.85
C MET A 234 -4.57 1.51 -16.39
N GLY A 235 -5.56 2.35 -16.56
CA GLY A 235 -5.39 3.76 -16.91
C GLY A 235 -5.25 4.62 -15.65
N PHE A 236 -4.41 5.66 -15.74
CA PHE A 236 -4.17 6.64 -14.68
C PHE A 236 -4.21 8.05 -15.22
N TRP A 237 -4.72 8.98 -14.43
CA TRP A 237 -4.53 10.40 -14.64
C TRP A 237 -3.24 10.84 -13.95
N LEU A 238 -2.37 11.47 -14.73
CA LEU A 238 -1.11 12.04 -14.28
C LEU A 238 -1.27 13.55 -14.09
N MET A 239 -0.61 14.09 -13.08
CA MET A 239 -0.68 15.52 -12.81
C MET A 239 0.21 16.29 -13.80
N PRO A 240 -0.27 17.37 -14.46
CA PRO A 240 0.62 18.26 -15.18
C PRO A 240 1.70 18.82 -14.24
N LYS A 241 2.97 18.78 -14.67
CA LYS A 241 4.09 19.27 -13.87
C LYS A 241 3.96 20.79 -13.73
N PRO A 242 3.71 21.33 -12.52
CA PRO A 242 3.48 22.76 -12.37
C PRO A 242 4.80 23.55 -12.53
N PRO A 243 4.75 24.83 -12.92
CA PRO A 243 5.94 25.67 -13.04
C PRO A 243 6.72 25.82 -11.73
N VAL A 244 6.02 25.79 -10.59
CA VAL A 244 6.61 25.90 -9.26
C VAL A 244 6.02 24.81 -8.35
N ILE A 245 6.90 24.11 -7.67
CA ILE A 245 6.60 23.25 -6.52
C ILE A 245 7.40 23.79 -5.35
N LYS A 246 6.73 24.10 -4.24
CA LYS A 246 7.37 24.63 -3.03
C LYS A 246 7.11 23.71 -1.86
N PRO A 247 8.00 22.72 -1.60
CA PRO A 247 7.96 21.92 -0.39
C PRO A 247 8.32 22.75 0.86
N PHE A 248 7.71 22.43 1.98
CA PHE A 248 8.05 22.99 3.29
C PHE A 248 7.65 22.03 4.41
N GLU A 249 8.24 22.22 5.57
CA GLU A 249 7.96 21.48 6.79
C GLU A 249 7.50 22.45 7.88
N ILE A 250 6.62 22.01 8.78
CA ILE A 250 6.31 22.72 10.01
C ILE A 250 6.58 21.77 11.17
N GLN A 251 7.52 22.13 12.05
CA GLN A 251 7.85 21.35 13.24
C GLN A 251 7.10 21.85 14.46
N PHE A 252 6.59 20.91 15.27
CA PHE A 252 5.94 21.16 16.55
C PHE A 252 6.67 20.38 17.65
N ASP A 253 7.01 21.04 18.73
CA ASP A 253 7.92 20.48 19.75
C ASP A 253 7.20 19.58 20.77
N GLU A 254 5.87 19.74 20.95
CA GLU A 254 5.13 18.99 21.94
C GLU A 254 4.20 17.93 21.31
N GLU A 255 4.19 16.75 21.89
CA GLU A 255 3.33 15.63 21.43
C GLU A 255 1.83 15.96 21.54
N SER A 256 1.45 16.83 22.48
CA SER A 256 0.08 17.30 22.68
C SER A 256 -0.43 18.21 21.56
N ASP A 257 0.43 18.73 20.69
CA ASP A 257 0.04 19.65 19.63
C ASP A 257 -0.74 18.99 18.50
N ILE A 258 -0.78 17.66 18.44
CA ILE A 258 -1.37 16.91 17.33
C ILE A 258 -2.80 17.31 17.00
N SER A 259 -3.61 17.59 18.01
CA SER A 259 -5.00 18.04 17.83
C SER A 259 -5.08 19.37 17.09
N ASP A 260 -4.29 20.35 17.52
CA ASP A 260 -4.25 21.69 16.92
C ASP A 260 -3.65 21.65 15.51
N ILE A 261 -2.67 20.76 15.27
CA ILE A 261 -2.06 20.56 13.95
C ILE A 261 -3.12 20.10 12.94
N VAL A 262 -3.91 19.09 13.27
CA VAL A 262 -4.94 18.57 12.36
C VAL A 262 -6.03 19.64 12.13
N ASP A 263 -6.45 20.35 13.16
CA ASP A 263 -7.47 21.39 13.05
C ASP A 263 -6.97 22.63 12.27
N PHE A 264 -5.67 22.89 12.31
CA PHE A 264 -4.98 23.88 11.46
C PHE A 264 -4.89 23.44 10.00
N ILE A 265 -4.50 22.19 9.73
CA ILE A 265 -4.29 21.68 8.38
C ILE A 265 -5.61 21.44 7.63
N ARG A 266 -6.65 20.94 8.29
CA ARG A 266 -7.93 20.57 7.67
C ARG A 266 -8.54 21.66 6.79
N PRO A 267 -8.76 22.91 7.24
CA PRO A 267 -9.33 23.95 6.39
C PRO A 267 -8.45 24.26 5.17
N LEU A 268 -7.13 24.23 5.30
CA LEU A 268 -6.19 24.45 4.21
C LEU A 268 -6.25 23.31 3.16
N ARG A 269 -6.51 22.08 3.61
CA ARG A 269 -6.74 20.93 2.73
C ARG A 269 -8.08 21.01 2.01
N ILE A 270 -9.17 21.30 2.74
CA ILE A 270 -10.53 21.37 2.15
C ILE A 270 -10.60 22.50 1.11
N SER A 271 -9.97 23.64 1.38
CA SER A 271 -9.95 24.80 0.48
C SER A 271 -8.90 24.67 -0.65
N GLN A 272 -8.14 23.59 -0.73
CA GLN A 272 -7.08 23.37 -1.72
C GLN A 272 -5.93 24.39 -1.66
N VAL A 273 -5.78 25.13 -0.57
CA VAL A 273 -4.60 25.99 -0.34
C VAL A 273 -3.35 25.11 -0.24
N ILE A 274 -3.44 23.98 0.48
CA ILE A 274 -2.45 22.90 0.46
C ILE A 274 -3.08 21.72 -0.30
N PRO A 275 -2.76 21.52 -1.58
CA PRO A 275 -3.49 20.54 -2.40
C PRO A 275 -2.99 19.11 -2.28
N ASN A 276 -1.78 18.86 -1.75
CA ASN A 276 -1.23 17.51 -1.56
C ASN A 276 -1.73 16.87 -0.25
N SER A 277 -1.68 15.54 -0.15
CA SER A 277 -1.87 14.82 1.10
C SER A 277 -0.81 15.25 2.11
N VAL A 278 -1.23 15.78 3.25
CA VAL A 278 -0.31 16.29 4.28
C VAL A 278 0.10 15.15 5.20
N VAL A 279 1.39 14.97 5.35
CA VAL A 279 1.97 13.99 6.27
C VAL A 279 2.34 14.68 7.58
N ILE A 280 1.89 14.12 8.71
CA ILE A 280 2.24 14.54 10.07
C ILE A 280 2.98 13.37 10.71
N ALA A 281 4.31 13.37 10.63
CA ALA A 281 5.14 12.26 11.07
C ALA A 281 5.65 12.46 12.49
N GLY A 282 5.60 11.39 13.30
CA GLY A 282 6.16 11.38 14.66
C GLY A 282 7.70 11.29 14.66
N VAL A 283 8.29 11.66 15.80
CA VAL A 283 9.75 11.73 15.96
C VAL A 283 10.48 10.43 15.59
N LEU A 284 9.94 9.26 15.97
CA LEU A 284 10.61 7.98 15.69
C LEU A 284 10.55 7.62 14.21
N TRP A 285 9.47 7.98 13.52
CA TRP A 285 9.39 7.81 12.08
C TRP A 285 10.51 8.55 11.37
N GLU A 286 10.64 9.84 11.63
CA GLU A 286 11.63 10.68 10.96
C GLU A 286 13.07 10.36 11.39
N ALA A 287 13.29 10.05 12.66
CA ALA A 287 14.61 9.65 13.13
C ALA A 287 15.08 8.36 12.46
N SER A 288 14.20 7.35 12.36
CA SER A 288 14.56 6.07 11.76
C SER A 288 14.78 6.17 10.24
N THR A 289 13.98 6.96 9.53
CA THR A 289 14.23 7.24 8.11
C THR A 289 15.54 8.01 7.87
N ALA A 290 15.95 8.84 8.82
CA ALA A 290 17.28 9.48 8.82
C ALA A 290 18.42 8.52 9.23
N GLY A 291 18.13 7.24 9.49
CA GLY A 291 19.12 6.19 9.76
C GLY A 291 19.41 5.95 11.24
N VAL A 292 18.62 6.52 12.15
CA VAL A 292 18.74 6.26 13.59
C VAL A 292 18.19 4.89 13.91
N ARG A 293 18.90 4.15 14.77
CA ARG A 293 18.47 2.86 15.31
C ARG A 293 18.12 3.02 16.78
N ARG A 294 17.23 2.19 17.29
CA ARG A 294 16.91 2.16 18.70
C ARG A 294 18.15 1.95 19.58
N SER A 295 19.04 1.06 19.14
CA SER A 295 20.31 0.74 19.84
C SER A 295 21.28 1.93 19.97
N ASP A 296 21.11 3.00 19.18
CA ASP A 296 21.94 4.20 19.30
C ASP A 296 21.60 5.00 20.56
N TYR A 297 20.42 4.77 21.16
CA TYR A 297 19.92 5.51 22.32
C TYR A 297 19.60 4.63 23.52
N THR A 298 19.16 3.39 23.30
CA THR A 298 18.83 2.46 24.40
C THR A 298 18.89 1.00 23.98
N THR A 299 19.36 0.17 24.91
CA THR A 299 19.30 -1.30 24.85
C THR A 299 18.31 -1.87 25.88
N GLU A 300 17.68 -1.01 26.68
CA GLU A 300 16.70 -1.43 27.68
C GLU A 300 15.51 -2.12 27.03
N PRO A 301 14.97 -3.20 27.63
CA PRO A 301 13.78 -3.85 27.08
C PRO A 301 12.55 -2.92 27.15
N GLY A 302 11.58 -3.18 26.27
CA GLY A 302 10.32 -2.45 26.25
C GLY A 302 10.29 -1.28 25.27
N ALA A 303 9.31 -0.39 25.44
CA ALA A 303 9.15 0.80 24.61
C ALA A 303 10.18 1.89 24.98
N THR A 304 10.55 2.69 24.00
CA THR A 304 11.44 3.83 24.20
C THR A 304 10.77 4.90 25.07
N SER A 305 11.46 5.34 26.12
CA SER A 305 10.91 6.32 27.07
C SER A 305 10.77 7.72 26.48
N ASP A 306 9.84 8.52 27.01
CA ASP A 306 9.64 9.91 26.57
C ASP A 306 10.90 10.77 26.74
N ALA A 307 11.74 10.47 27.75
CA ALA A 307 13.02 11.17 27.94
C ALA A 307 13.97 10.91 26.76
N ILE A 308 14.04 9.67 26.26
CA ILE A 308 14.85 9.31 25.09
C ILE A 308 14.24 9.92 23.82
N LEU A 309 12.92 9.95 23.69
CA LEU A 309 12.26 10.60 22.53
C LEU A 309 12.63 12.09 22.48
N LYS A 310 12.59 12.79 23.61
CA LYS A 310 13.03 14.20 23.70
C LYS A 310 14.53 14.38 23.40
N GLN A 311 15.36 13.41 23.79
CA GLN A 311 16.79 13.44 23.42
C GLN A 311 16.99 13.28 21.91
N ILE A 312 16.25 12.35 21.27
CA ILE A 312 16.28 12.16 19.81
C ILE A 312 15.83 13.43 19.08
N GLN A 313 14.73 14.05 19.53
CA GLN A 313 14.25 15.33 18.97
C GLN A 313 15.36 16.38 18.96
N LYS A 314 16.03 16.57 20.10
CA LYS A 314 17.11 17.55 20.26
C LYS A 314 18.30 17.23 19.37
N ASP A 315 18.79 15.99 19.39
CA ASP A 315 20.00 15.57 18.69
C ASP A 315 19.82 15.60 17.16
N LYS A 316 18.61 15.30 16.69
CA LYS A 316 18.28 15.26 15.26
C LYS A 316 17.56 16.52 14.76
N LYS A 317 17.32 17.49 15.64
CA LYS A 317 16.62 18.75 15.33
C LYS A 317 15.23 18.51 14.72
N LEU A 318 14.50 17.54 15.27
CA LEU A 318 13.15 17.17 14.86
C LEU A 318 12.11 17.78 15.80
N GLY A 319 10.89 17.99 15.32
CA GLY A 319 9.72 18.19 16.17
C GLY A 319 9.27 16.87 16.82
N ALA A 320 8.41 16.94 17.83
CA ALA A 320 7.59 15.80 18.22
C ALA A 320 6.71 15.36 17.04
N TRP A 321 6.23 16.35 16.29
CA TRP A 321 5.54 16.21 15.02
C TRP A 321 6.21 17.03 13.94
N ASN A 322 6.38 16.42 12.76
CA ASN A 322 6.99 17.00 11.58
C ASN A 322 5.95 16.96 10.46
N VAL A 323 5.48 18.13 10.03
CA VAL A 323 4.34 18.27 9.11
C VAL A 323 4.85 18.66 7.73
N TYR A 324 4.67 17.78 6.75
CA TYR A 324 5.18 17.97 5.38
C TYR A 324 4.07 18.40 4.44
N CYS A 325 4.29 19.52 3.79
CA CYS A 325 3.37 20.16 2.85
C CYS A 325 4.10 20.62 1.61
N ALA A 326 3.35 20.82 0.52
CA ALA A 326 3.87 21.50 -0.66
C ALA A 326 2.79 22.36 -1.32
N LEU A 327 3.23 23.45 -1.95
CA LEU A 327 2.40 24.31 -2.79
C LEU A 327 2.77 24.10 -4.26
N TYR A 328 1.76 24.17 -5.13
CA TYR A 328 1.88 23.87 -6.56
C TYR A 328 1.18 24.94 -7.38
N GLY A 329 1.75 25.34 -8.51
CA GLY A 329 1.11 26.25 -9.43
C GLY A 329 2.07 27.24 -10.09
N THR A 330 1.56 28.39 -10.55
CA THR A 330 2.40 29.49 -10.97
C THR A 330 3.07 30.15 -9.77
N LYS A 331 4.06 31.00 -10.01
CA LYS A 331 4.75 31.75 -8.95
C LYS A 331 3.75 32.55 -8.10
N GLU A 332 2.81 33.22 -8.75
CA GLU A 332 1.80 34.07 -8.10
C GLU A 332 0.82 33.23 -7.25
N GLN A 333 0.37 32.09 -7.77
CA GLN A 333 -0.49 31.16 -7.00
C GLN A 333 0.22 30.64 -5.75
N VAL A 334 1.46 30.20 -5.89
CA VAL A 334 2.28 29.71 -4.78
C VAL A 334 2.50 30.81 -3.75
N GLU A 335 2.76 32.05 -4.16
CA GLU A 335 2.95 33.20 -3.25
C GLU A 335 1.68 33.53 -2.47
N VAL A 336 0.52 33.57 -3.12
CA VAL A 336 -0.77 33.79 -2.45
C VAL A 336 -1.04 32.67 -1.41
N ASN A 337 -0.90 31.41 -1.81
CA ASN A 337 -1.12 30.28 -0.91
C ASN A 337 -0.10 30.27 0.25
N TRP A 338 1.15 30.62 -0.01
CA TRP A 338 2.18 30.75 1.01
C TRP A 338 1.81 31.78 2.07
N ASN A 339 1.31 32.96 1.65
CA ASN A 339 0.86 34.00 2.57
C ASN A 339 -0.35 33.55 3.42
N ILE A 340 -1.26 32.74 2.85
CA ILE A 340 -2.37 32.16 3.61
C ILE A 340 -1.85 31.17 4.65
N VAL A 341 -0.96 30.23 4.26
CA VAL A 341 -0.40 29.24 5.18
C VAL A 341 0.39 29.90 6.32
N THR A 342 1.28 30.82 6.00
CA THR A 342 2.11 31.53 7.00
C THR A 342 1.28 32.42 7.89
N GLY A 343 0.25 33.09 7.36
CA GLY A 343 -0.73 33.86 8.15
C GLY A 343 -1.53 32.99 9.12
N ALA A 344 -2.00 31.84 8.67
CA ALA A 344 -2.70 30.86 9.52
C ALA A 344 -1.79 30.27 10.59
N LEU A 345 -0.53 29.94 10.27
CA LEU A 345 0.44 29.46 11.25
C LEU A 345 0.75 30.53 12.32
N LYS A 346 0.90 31.78 11.91
CA LYS A 346 1.07 32.89 12.86
C LYS A 346 -0.13 33.05 13.79
N GLN A 347 -1.34 32.85 13.27
CA GLN A 347 -2.56 32.88 14.09
C GLN A 347 -2.63 31.71 15.06
N LEU A 348 -2.15 30.53 14.68
CA LEU A 348 -2.05 29.36 15.57
C LEU A 348 -1.10 29.63 16.74
N GLY A 349 -0.07 30.45 16.55
CA GLY A 349 0.86 30.89 17.60
C GLY A 349 1.85 29.84 18.04
N LYS A 350 2.00 28.72 17.32
CA LYS A 350 2.94 27.63 17.57
C LYS A 350 3.34 26.94 16.26
N GLY A 351 4.39 26.13 16.30
CA GLY A 351 4.99 25.52 15.13
C GLY A 351 6.06 26.41 14.48
N ARG A 352 7.12 25.78 14.03
CA ARG A 352 8.23 26.43 13.34
C ARG A 352 8.28 26.01 11.87
N MET A 353 8.15 26.97 10.96
CA MET A 353 8.28 26.75 9.53
C MET A 353 9.74 26.43 9.19
N ILE A 354 9.96 25.43 8.34
CA ILE A 354 11.26 25.09 7.76
C ILE A 354 11.09 25.05 6.24
N THR A 355 11.86 25.88 5.57
CA THR A 355 11.90 25.92 4.12
C THR A 355 12.95 24.96 3.56
N GLU A 356 12.88 24.66 2.27
CA GLU A 356 13.89 23.85 1.59
C GLU A 356 15.30 24.47 1.71
N GLU A 357 15.40 25.79 1.68
CA GLU A 357 16.65 26.53 1.86
C GLU A 357 17.23 26.33 3.27
N GLU A 358 16.39 26.41 4.32
CA GLU A 358 16.79 26.18 5.71
C GLU A 358 17.17 24.72 5.99
N ALA A 359 16.45 23.78 5.36
CA ALA A 359 16.76 22.36 5.49
C ALA A 359 18.08 21.98 4.81
N GLY A 360 18.54 22.73 3.81
CA GLY A 360 19.84 22.56 3.17
C GLY A 360 20.07 21.16 2.57
N GLY A 361 19.02 20.47 2.15
CA GLY A 361 19.10 19.11 1.61
C GLY A 361 19.30 18.02 2.65
N THR A 362 19.10 18.32 3.95
CA THR A 362 19.22 17.32 5.03
C THR A 362 18.01 16.40 5.10
N GLU A 363 18.25 15.17 5.57
CA GLU A 363 17.17 14.22 5.87
C GLU A 363 16.57 14.52 7.26
N PRO A 364 15.26 14.30 7.47
CA PRO A 364 14.31 13.63 6.55
C PRO A 364 13.64 14.55 5.51
N PHE A 365 13.77 15.86 5.62
CA PHE A 365 13.11 16.81 4.71
C PHE A 365 13.39 16.49 3.22
N ALA A 366 14.65 16.17 2.87
CA ALA A 366 15.05 15.99 1.47
C ALA A 366 14.28 14.86 0.75
N TYR A 367 14.03 13.73 1.39
CA TYR A 367 13.27 12.64 0.74
C TYR A 367 11.78 12.96 0.63
N ARG A 368 11.21 13.64 1.63
CA ARG A 368 9.81 14.07 1.60
C ARG A 368 9.58 15.11 0.49
N ALA A 369 10.47 16.09 0.36
CA ALA A 369 10.42 17.09 -0.70
C ALA A 369 10.46 16.44 -2.10
N LYS A 370 11.31 15.42 -2.30
CA LYS A 370 11.34 14.63 -3.54
C LYS A 370 10.01 13.94 -3.82
N LEU A 371 9.44 13.24 -2.85
CA LEU A 371 8.14 12.55 -3.03
C LEU A 371 7.01 13.53 -3.36
N MET A 372 6.96 14.68 -2.68
CA MET A 372 5.99 15.74 -2.98
C MET A 372 6.23 16.39 -4.33
N SER A 373 7.45 16.34 -4.86
CA SER A 373 7.83 16.82 -6.19
C SER A 373 7.71 15.77 -7.30
N GLY A 374 7.17 14.59 -7.00
CA GLY A 374 7.02 13.53 -8.00
C GLY A 374 8.35 12.84 -8.36
N ILE A 375 9.34 12.81 -7.46
CA ILE A 375 10.65 12.17 -7.65
C ILE A 375 10.73 10.93 -6.74
N PRO A 376 10.85 9.72 -7.31
CA PRO A 376 10.82 8.48 -6.53
C PRO A 376 12.09 8.27 -5.70
N ASN A 377 11.94 7.65 -4.52
CA ASN A 377 13.05 7.20 -3.70
C ASN A 377 12.61 6.06 -2.76
N LEU A 378 13.57 5.45 -2.03
CA LEU A 378 13.31 4.36 -1.06
C LEU A 378 13.68 4.77 0.38
N ARG A 379 13.90 6.05 0.63
CA ARG A 379 14.45 6.51 1.92
C ARG A 379 13.54 6.17 3.10
N GLU A 380 12.24 6.20 2.91
CA GLU A 380 11.26 5.88 3.95
C GLU A 380 11.45 4.47 4.55
N PHE A 381 11.98 3.52 3.78
CA PHE A 381 12.30 2.19 4.30
C PHE A 381 13.44 2.15 5.32
N GLY A 382 14.12 3.27 5.57
CA GLY A 382 15.02 3.43 6.70
C GLY A 382 14.35 3.12 8.04
N LEU A 383 13.02 3.30 8.14
CA LEU A 383 12.26 3.00 9.35
C LEU A 383 12.35 1.54 9.81
N TYR A 384 12.50 0.57 8.88
CA TYR A 384 12.68 -0.85 9.22
C TYR A 384 13.96 -1.15 10.02
N ASN A 385 14.93 -0.23 10.01
CA ASN A 385 16.15 -0.36 10.79
C ASN A 385 15.97 0.01 12.27
N TRP A 386 14.84 0.60 12.67
CA TRP A 386 14.63 1.08 14.03
C TRP A 386 14.87 -0.02 15.06
N ARG A 387 14.19 -1.15 14.96
CA ARG A 387 14.42 -2.32 15.83
C ARG A 387 15.37 -3.36 15.21
N GLY A 388 15.53 -3.36 13.88
CA GLY A 388 16.24 -4.39 13.14
C GLY A 388 15.38 -5.63 12.95
N GLY A 389 15.99 -6.77 12.57
CA GLY A 389 15.32 -8.07 12.45
C GLY A 389 14.23 -8.22 11.38
N GLY A 390 13.81 -7.14 10.72
CA GLY A 390 12.96 -7.14 9.52
C GLY A 390 11.48 -7.45 9.76
N GLY A 391 10.97 -7.27 10.97
CA GLY A 391 9.54 -7.37 11.29
C GLY A 391 8.82 -6.05 11.09
N SER A 392 7.68 -6.07 10.38
CA SER A 392 6.84 -4.91 10.14
C SER A 392 5.41 -5.34 9.83
N MET A 393 4.46 -4.66 10.44
CA MET A 393 3.03 -4.77 10.14
C MET A 393 2.40 -3.38 10.13
N TRP A 394 1.84 -3.00 9.00
CA TRP A 394 1.10 -1.74 8.88
C TRP A 394 -0.29 -1.84 9.47
N PHE A 395 -0.59 -0.97 10.43
CA PHE A 395 -1.91 -0.77 11.00
C PHE A 395 -2.39 0.63 10.62
N ALA A 396 -3.44 0.73 9.82
CA ALA A 396 -3.87 1.99 9.22
C ALA A 396 -5.37 2.23 9.35
N PRO A 397 -5.86 2.61 10.56
CA PRO A 397 -7.24 3.02 10.75
C PRO A 397 -7.51 4.38 10.11
N VAL A 398 -8.76 4.56 9.68
CA VAL A 398 -9.24 5.79 9.04
C VAL A 398 -10.28 6.47 9.93
N SER A 399 -10.21 7.79 10.01
CA SER A 399 -11.20 8.61 10.71
C SER A 399 -11.44 9.94 10.02
N GLN A 400 -12.32 10.74 10.62
CA GLN A 400 -12.52 12.14 10.25
C GLN A 400 -11.23 12.93 10.54
N ALA A 401 -10.87 13.86 9.65
CA ALA A 401 -9.74 14.78 9.85
C ALA A 401 -10.10 15.85 10.92
N LYS A 402 -10.15 15.42 12.18
CA LYS A 402 -10.42 16.26 13.35
C LYS A 402 -9.36 16.02 14.43
N GLY A 403 -8.90 17.09 15.06
CA GLY A 403 -7.85 17.03 16.05
C GLY A 403 -8.16 16.10 17.22
N ASN A 404 -9.39 16.14 17.75
CA ASN A 404 -9.81 15.27 18.85
C ASN A 404 -9.82 13.78 18.46
N GLU A 405 -10.11 13.43 17.20
CA GLU A 405 -10.06 12.04 16.72
C GLU A 405 -8.60 11.58 16.56
N CYS A 406 -7.73 12.49 16.09
CA CYS A 406 -6.30 12.24 15.98
C CYS A 406 -5.67 11.94 17.35
N ASP A 407 -5.92 12.78 18.34
CA ASP A 407 -5.37 12.61 19.70
C ASP A 407 -5.87 11.32 20.36
N LYS A 408 -7.15 10.98 20.21
CA LYS A 408 -7.70 9.71 20.70
C LYS A 408 -7.00 8.50 20.09
N GLN A 409 -6.86 8.46 18.75
CA GLN A 409 -6.22 7.36 18.06
C GLN A 409 -4.74 7.22 18.44
N LYS A 410 -4.00 8.34 18.48
CA LYS A 410 -2.60 8.36 18.91
C LYS A 410 -2.44 7.82 20.33
N SER A 411 -3.25 8.31 21.25
CA SER A 411 -3.19 7.91 22.65
C SER A 411 -3.52 6.43 22.85
N LEU A 412 -4.55 5.92 22.15
CA LEU A 412 -4.92 4.51 22.17
C LEU A 412 -3.80 3.64 21.61
N ALA A 413 -3.28 3.97 20.42
CA ALA A 413 -2.21 3.22 19.79
C ALA A 413 -0.93 3.20 20.64
N LYS A 414 -0.46 4.36 21.12
CA LYS A 414 0.75 4.45 21.96
C LYS A 414 0.59 3.63 23.24
N THR A 415 -0.59 3.66 23.88
CA THR A 415 -0.86 2.87 25.08
C THR A 415 -0.75 1.37 24.82
N ILE A 416 -1.35 0.88 23.74
CA ILE A 416 -1.32 -0.55 23.39
C ILE A 416 0.10 -0.98 23.02
N LEU A 417 0.76 -0.24 22.14
CA LEU A 417 2.14 -0.55 21.72
C LEU A 417 3.09 -0.61 22.92
N ASN A 418 3.04 0.40 23.79
CA ASN A 418 3.89 0.46 24.98
C ASN A 418 3.60 -0.68 25.96
N LYS A 419 2.33 -1.07 26.15
CA LYS A 419 1.92 -2.25 26.94
C LYS A 419 2.59 -3.52 26.45
N HIS A 420 2.74 -3.68 25.13
CA HIS A 420 3.44 -4.83 24.53
C HIS A 420 4.96 -4.65 24.41
N GLY A 421 5.51 -3.55 24.94
CA GLY A 421 6.94 -3.26 24.86
C GLY A 421 7.44 -2.89 23.46
N LEU A 422 6.54 -2.38 22.62
CA LEU A 422 6.81 -1.90 21.26
C LEU A 422 6.72 -0.39 21.20
N ASP A 423 7.43 0.22 20.23
CA ASP A 423 7.47 1.66 20.06
C ASP A 423 6.30 2.15 19.20
N TYR A 424 5.77 3.34 19.52
CA TYR A 424 4.86 4.03 18.64
C TYR A 424 5.62 4.69 17.48
N VAL A 425 5.59 4.06 16.32
CA VAL A 425 6.14 4.61 15.07
C VAL A 425 4.97 4.90 14.15
N GLY A 426 4.50 6.14 14.16
CA GLY A 426 3.28 6.53 13.49
C GLY A 426 3.35 7.88 12.79
N GLU A 427 2.53 8.00 11.75
CA GLU A 427 2.23 9.25 11.06
C GLU A 427 0.75 9.37 10.76
N PHE A 428 0.27 10.58 10.54
CA PHE A 428 -1.06 10.83 10.01
C PHE A 428 -0.96 11.39 8.60
N ILE A 429 -1.75 10.85 7.68
CA ILE A 429 -1.91 11.39 6.33
C ILE A 429 -3.27 12.05 6.25
N VAL A 430 -3.28 13.38 6.19
CA VAL A 430 -4.52 14.16 6.18
C VAL A 430 -5.00 14.34 4.73
N GLY A 431 -6.09 13.67 4.41
CA GLY A 431 -6.84 13.78 3.16
C GLY A 431 -7.72 15.04 3.11
N TRP A 432 -8.74 15.03 2.28
CA TRP A 432 -9.65 16.18 2.18
C TRP A 432 -10.63 16.26 3.36
N ARG A 433 -11.10 15.13 3.88
CA ARG A 433 -12.05 15.03 5.00
C ARG A 433 -11.73 13.90 5.94
N ASP A 434 -10.94 12.97 5.49
CA ASP A 434 -10.47 11.79 6.20
C ASP A 434 -9.02 11.97 6.65
N MET A 435 -8.60 11.06 7.47
CA MET A 435 -7.25 11.00 7.98
C MET A 435 -6.88 9.52 8.16
N HIS A 436 -5.78 9.11 7.55
CA HIS A 436 -5.19 7.80 7.76
C HIS A 436 -4.17 7.90 8.89
N HIS A 437 -4.34 7.12 9.94
CA HIS A 437 -3.34 6.97 10.99
C HIS A 437 -2.48 5.76 10.66
N VAL A 438 -1.34 6.00 10.04
CA VAL A 438 -0.43 4.93 9.59
C VAL A 438 0.56 4.63 10.69
N ILE A 439 0.50 3.43 11.24
CA ILE A 439 1.38 2.94 12.30
C ILE A 439 2.15 1.74 11.75
N ASP A 440 3.47 1.74 11.89
CA ASP A 440 4.26 0.55 11.65
C ASP A 440 4.58 -0.15 12.97
N VAL A 441 4.04 -1.34 13.15
CA VAL A 441 4.38 -2.23 14.27
C VAL A 441 5.70 -2.90 13.92
N LEU A 442 6.80 -2.27 14.35
CA LEU A 442 8.17 -2.73 14.12
C LEU A 442 8.63 -3.67 15.24
N TYR A 443 9.26 -4.78 14.86
CA TYR A 443 9.76 -5.79 15.79
C TYR A 443 10.90 -6.60 15.18
N ASP A 444 11.68 -7.26 16.03
CA ASP A 444 12.72 -8.18 15.59
C ASP A 444 12.15 -9.59 15.34
N ARG A 445 12.10 -10.03 14.08
CA ARG A 445 11.65 -11.37 13.70
C ARG A 445 12.61 -12.48 14.18
N THR A 446 13.82 -12.15 14.56
CA THR A 446 14.81 -13.11 15.08
C THR A 446 14.62 -13.39 16.57
N ASP A 447 13.84 -12.55 17.28
CA ASP A 447 13.43 -12.76 18.68
C ASP A 447 12.01 -13.35 18.75
N PRO A 448 11.85 -14.65 19.11
CA PRO A 448 10.55 -15.29 19.21
C PRO A 448 9.59 -14.63 20.21
N GLU A 449 10.09 -14.02 21.27
CA GLU A 449 9.25 -13.35 22.26
C GLU A 449 8.77 -11.98 21.73
N GLU A 450 9.59 -11.30 20.94
CA GLU A 450 9.16 -10.07 20.29
C GLU A 450 8.13 -10.35 19.18
N VAL A 451 8.31 -11.43 18.43
CA VAL A 451 7.32 -11.92 17.45
C VAL A 451 5.95 -12.16 18.10
N LYS A 452 5.90 -12.85 19.24
CA LYS A 452 4.65 -13.09 19.99
C LYS A 452 4.01 -11.80 20.48
N ARG A 453 4.83 -10.87 21.01
CA ARG A 453 4.33 -9.57 21.48
C ARG A 453 3.77 -8.74 20.32
N ALA A 454 4.42 -8.74 19.17
CA ALA A 454 3.96 -8.03 17.99
C ALA A 454 2.62 -8.57 17.45
N ASP A 455 2.47 -9.89 17.40
CA ASP A 455 1.22 -10.53 16.99
C ASP A 455 0.07 -10.20 17.95
N ALA A 456 0.30 -10.33 19.26
CA ALA A 456 -0.69 -10.00 20.29
C ALA A 456 -1.03 -8.49 20.28
N CYS A 457 -0.04 -7.63 20.08
CA CYS A 457 -0.23 -6.18 19.96
C CYS A 457 -1.12 -5.83 18.76
N PHE A 458 -0.87 -6.44 17.61
CA PHE A 458 -1.66 -6.17 16.40
C PHE A 458 -3.11 -6.62 16.56
N ALA A 459 -3.34 -7.78 17.18
CA ALA A 459 -4.68 -8.26 17.49
C ALA A 459 -5.41 -7.30 18.45
N GLU A 460 -4.75 -6.82 19.51
CA GLU A 460 -5.33 -5.86 20.46
C GLU A 460 -5.60 -4.49 19.80
N LEU A 461 -4.72 -4.03 18.91
CA LEU A 461 -4.98 -2.82 18.13
C LEU A 461 -6.25 -2.95 17.30
N LEU A 462 -6.45 -4.07 16.60
CA LEU A 462 -7.67 -4.31 15.83
C LEU A 462 -8.92 -4.28 16.73
N ASP A 463 -8.88 -4.96 17.88
CA ASP A 463 -10.02 -5.08 18.77
C ASP A 463 -10.39 -3.76 19.45
N GLU A 464 -9.42 -3.02 19.96
CA GLU A 464 -9.67 -1.77 20.70
C GLU A 464 -10.05 -0.62 19.74
N PHE A 465 -9.46 -0.56 18.53
CA PHE A 465 -9.86 0.43 17.54
C PHE A 465 -11.27 0.16 16.99
N GLU A 466 -11.64 -1.10 16.75
CA GLU A 466 -13.01 -1.46 16.38
C GLU A 466 -14.02 -1.04 17.46
N LYS A 467 -13.75 -1.31 18.75
CA LYS A 467 -14.58 -0.87 19.88
C LYS A 467 -14.71 0.65 19.95
N ALA A 468 -13.64 1.37 19.57
CA ALA A 468 -13.64 2.83 19.52
C ALA A 468 -14.31 3.41 18.26
N GLY A 469 -14.74 2.56 17.32
CA GLY A 469 -15.41 2.95 16.08
C GLY A 469 -14.47 3.30 14.92
N TYR A 470 -13.22 2.85 14.98
CA TYR A 470 -12.24 3.06 13.91
C TYR A 470 -11.97 1.77 13.15
N ALA A 471 -12.19 1.78 11.84
CA ALA A 471 -11.91 0.65 10.97
C ALA A 471 -10.61 0.85 10.17
N VAL A 472 -9.88 -0.23 9.94
CA VAL A 472 -8.73 -0.20 9.03
C VAL A 472 -9.21 -0.38 7.59
N TYR A 473 -8.64 0.39 6.66
CA TYR A 473 -8.97 0.27 5.23
C TYR A 473 -8.18 -0.81 4.51
N ARG A 474 -7.08 -1.27 5.11
CA ARG A 474 -6.13 -2.23 4.55
C ARG A 474 -5.45 -2.99 5.68
N VAL A 475 -5.18 -4.28 5.46
CA VAL A 475 -4.55 -5.14 6.47
C VAL A 475 -3.66 -6.19 5.80
N ASN A 476 -2.72 -6.75 6.56
CA ASN A 476 -1.86 -7.84 6.11
C ASN A 476 -2.63 -9.16 5.92
N THR A 477 -2.03 -10.09 5.17
CA THR A 477 -2.68 -11.36 4.80
C THR A 477 -3.10 -12.21 5.99
N ARG A 478 -2.42 -12.12 7.15
CA ARG A 478 -2.77 -12.87 8.37
C ARG A 478 -4.13 -12.47 8.95
N TYR A 479 -4.48 -11.19 8.88
CA TYR A 479 -5.67 -10.63 9.55
C TYR A 479 -6.82 -10.28 8.60
N MET A 480 -6.76 -10.71 7.32
CA MET A 480 -7.80 -10.37 6.32
C MET A 480 -9.19 -10.84 6.74
N ASP A 481 -9.34 -12.08 7.24
CA ASP A 481 -10.64 -12.61 7.70
C ASP A 481 -11.16 -11.83 8.92
N ARG A 482 -10.29 -11.58 9.92
CA ARG A 482 -10.67 -10.80 11.12
C ARG A 482 -11.17 -9.40 10.77
N VAL A 483 -10.49 -8.72 9.85
CA VAL A 483 -10.91 -7.38 9.40
C VAL A 483 -12.17 -7.45 8.56
N ALA A 484 -12.31 -8.44 7.67
CA ALA A 484 -13.53 -8.60 6.89
C ALA A 484 -14.77 -8.82 7.79
N ASP A 485 -14.61 -9.57 8.89
CA ASP A 485 -15.69 -9.83 9.85
C ASP A 485 -16.13 -8.56 10.59
N SER A 486 -15.22 -7.61 10.89
CA SER A 486 -15.56 -6.34 11.53
C SER A 486 -16.48 -5.45 10.70
N TYR A 487 -16.50 -5.63 9.36
CA TYR A 487 -17.43 -4.94 8.47
C TYR A 487 -18.84 -5.55 8.44
N GLY A 488 -19.06 -6.62 9.17
CA GLY A 488 -20.34 -7.22 9.44
C GLY A 488 -20.82 -8.27 8.42
N PRO A 489 -21.81 -9.07 8.81
CA PRO A 489 -22.22 -10.26 8.05
C PRO A 489 -22.90 -9.95 6.72
N VAL A 490 -23.54 -8.79 6.58
CA VAL A 490 -24.23 -8.41 5.34
C VAL A 490 -23.23 -8.19 4.22
N LYS A 491 -22.12 -7.45 4.50
CA LYS A 491 -21.04 -7.24 3.54
C LYS A 491 -20.41 -8.59 3.13
N ARG A 492 -20.12 -9.45 4.09
CA ARG A 492 -19.55 -10.80 3.85
C ARG A 492 -20.43 -11.64 2.93
N ARG A 493 -21.75 -11.67 3.17
CA ARG A 493 -22.69 -12.41 2.31
C ARG A 493 -22.76 -11.86 0.90
N LEU A 494 -22.76 -10.53 0.74
CA LEU A 494 -22.75 -9.89 -0.58
C LEU A 494 -21.49 -10.26 -1.37
N GLU A 495 -20.33 -10.12 -0.75
CA GLU A 495 -19.03 -10.46 -1.34
C GLU A 495 -18.96 -11.94 -1.74
N HIS A 496 -19.45 -12.82 -0.88
CA HIS A 496 -19.54 -14.26 -1.15
C HIS A 496 -20.49 -14.57 -2.34
N THR A 497 -21.65 -13.90 -2.40
CA THR A 497 -22.58 -14.04 -3.52
C THR A 497 -21.94 -13.63 -4.84
N LEU A 498 -21.22 -12.51 -4.85
CA LEU A 498 -20.46 -12.04 -6.01
C LEU A 498 -19.35 -13.04 -6.38
N LYS A 499 -18.60 -13.53 -5.41
CA LYS A 499 -17.55 -14.52 -5.63
C LYS A 499 -18.10 -15.79 -6.26
N ARG A 500 -19.19 -16.33 -5.75
CA ARG A 500 -19.85 -17.54 -6.29
C ARG A 500 -20.34 -17.33 -7.73
N ALA A 501 -20.88 -16.15 -8.03
CA ALA A 501 -21.36 -15.85 -9.37
C ALA A 501 -20.21 -15.67 -10.39
N LEU A 502 -19.11 -15.04 -9.98
CA LEU A 502 -18.00 -14.70 -10.86
C LEU A 502 -16.90 -15.75 -10.92
N ASP A 503 -16.65 -16.47 -9.82
CA ASP A 503 -15.61 -17.50 -9.68
C ASP A 503 -16.12 -18.70 -8.90
N PRO A 504 -17.05 -19.50 -9.49
CA PRO A 504 -17.68 -20.63 -8.80
C PRO A 504 -16.70 -21.76 -8.42
N ASN A 505 -15.52 -21.80 -9.04
CA ASN A 505 -14.46 -22.75 -8.74
C ASN A 505 -13.48 -22.26 -7.66
N ASN A 506 -13.66 -21.01 -7.16
CA ASN A 506 -12.81 -20.41 -6.13
C ASN A 506 -11.32 -20.41 -6.48
N ILE A 507 -10.99 -20.18 -7.76
CA ILE A 507 -9.58 -20.26 -8.22
C ILE A 507 -8.82 -18.93 -8.08
N LEU A 508 -9.50 -17.79 -8.05
CA LEU A 508 -8.85 -16.48 -7.96
C LEU A 508 -8.62 -16.08 -6.50
N ALA A 509 -7.41 -16.21 -6.01
CA ALA A 509 -6.92 -15.74 -4.71
C ALA A 509 -7.91 -15.97 -3.53
N PRO A 510 -8.37 -17.22 -3.26
CA PRO A 510 -9.23 -17.48 -2.10
C PRO A 510 -8.62 -16.89 -0.82
N GLY A 511 -9.44 -16.23 -0.02
CA GLY A 511 -9.03 -15.57 1.22
C GLY A 511 -8.57 -14.11 1.07
N LYS A 512 -8.31 -13.61 -0.14
CA LYS A 512 -8.00 -12.17 -0.34
C LYS A 512 -9.15 -11.32 0.20
N SER A 513 -8.82 -10.41 1.12
CA SER A 513 -9.78 -9.54 1.83
C SER A 513 -10.89 -10.30 2.56
N GLY A 514 -10.62 -11.55 2.96
CA GLY A 514 -11.58 -12.44 3.62
C GLY A 514 -12.62 -13.05 2.66
N ILE A 515 -12.46 -12.93 1.35
CA ILE A 515 -13.42 -13.45 0.36
C ILE A 515 -13.02 -14.86 -0.05
N ASP A 516 -13.75 -15.87 0.43
CA ASP A 516 -13.48 -17.29 0.19
C ASP A 516 -14.78 -18.10 0.23
N LEU A 517 -15.04 -18.92 -0.81
CA LEU A 517 -16.23 -19.78 -0.87
C LEU A 517 -16.22 -20.91 0.16
N ASP A 518 -15.02 -21.33 0.62
CA ASP A 518 -14.88 -22.43 1.59
C ASP A 518 -15.24 -21.99 3.02
N THR A 519 -15.14 -20.72 3.34
CA THR A 519 -15.28 -20.20 4.72
C THR A 519 -16.64 -19.58 5.01
N PHE A 520 -17.47 -19.35 3.99
CA PHE A 520 -18.69 -18.58 4.17
C PHE A 520 -19.97 -19.38 3.92
N LYS A 521 -20.96 -19.23 4.83
CA LYS A 521 -22.29 -19.82 4.73
C LYS A 521 -23.25 -18.86 4.00
N ASP A 522 -24.20 -19.45 3.27
CA ASP A 522 -25.23 -18.71 2.53
C ASP A 522 -26.14 -17.84 3.41
N TRP A 523 -26.96 -17.03 2.73
CA TRP A 523 -28.03 -16.23 3.34
C TRP A 523 -28.94 -17.07 4.22
#